data_86db47eb65e25cf5b6497a3a98577b95
#
_entry.id   86db47eb65e25cf5b6497a3a98577b95
#
_cell.length_a   1.000
_cell.length_b   1.000
_cell.length_c   1.000
_cell.angle_alpha   90.00
_cell.angle_beta   90.00
_cell.angle_gamma   90.00
#
_symmetry.space_group_name_H-M   'P 1'
#
loop_
_entity.id
_entity.type
_entity.pdbx_description
1 polymer ?
#
loop_
_entity_poly.entity_id
_entity_poly.type
_entity_poly.pdbx_seq_one_letter_code
_entity_poly.pdbx_strand_id
1 'polypeptide(L)'
;MKPQTTARRYRIVLAYDGTAYSGYQLQDNGVSVQQRLEEALAYVNRTPVRVFGCSRTDAGVHARGFCAHFDLNVPIPPKNLVRAMNTQLPEDIRVMRAAFAKPHFNARNDAKGKEYRYFVYQADILPPHLAPFWTFCHRPLDLKAMQDAAARFIGRHDFVSFAANPHRDLETTVRNIFDFTVKKSGPRYTFSVKGDGFLYKQVRSMVGFLLSVGKGNENPVAVTELLEAAAPRTARVETAPGRGLFLWKVWY
;
A
#
# COMPACT_ATOMS: atom_id res chain seq x y z
N MET A 1 -13.23 -0.55 44.88
CA MET A 1 -12.48 -1.13 43.75
C MET A 1 -13.06 -0.51 42.46
N LYS A 2 -12.27 0.28 41.72
CA LYS A 2 -12.68 0.69 40.36
C LYS A 2 -12.69 -0.56 39.48
N PRO A 3 -13.73 -0.81 38.67
CA PRO A 3 -13.73 -1.94 37.76
C PRO A 3 -12.50 -1.81 36.85
N GLN A 4 -11.67 -2.86 36.79
CA GLN A 4 -10.60 -2.98 35.79
C GLN A 4 -11.34 -3.00 34.43
N THR A 5 -11.38 -1.87 33.75
CA THR A 5 -11.84 -1.79 32.37
C THR A 5 -10.83 -2.54 31.52
N THR A 6 -11.17 -3.76 31.14
CA THR A 6 -10.35 -4.55 30.22
C THR A 6 -10.27 -3.80 28.90
N ALA A 7 -9.05 -3.49 28.47
CA ALA A 7 -8.80 -2.84 27.20
C ALA A 7 -9.51 -3.58 26.05
N ARG A 8 -10.18 -2.84 25.18
CA ARG A 8 -10.95 -3.42 24.09
C ARG A 8 -10.26 -3.17 22.76
N ARG A 9 -10.05 -4.24 21.98
CA ARG A 9 -9.43 -4.14 20.66
C ARG A 9 -10.39 -3.65 19.60
N TYR A 10 -9.89 -2.70 18.79
CA TYR A 10 -10.56 -2.13 17.65
C TYR A 10 -9.81 -2.43 16.37
N ARG A 11 -10.58 -2.63 15.29
CA ARG A 11 -10.10 -2.62 13.92
C ARG A 11 -10.71 -1.43 13.21
N ILE A 12 -9.88 -0.64 12.53
CA ILE A 12 -10.33 0.45 11.68
C ILE A 12 -9.91 0.21 10.23
N VAL A 13 -10.70 0.75 9.29
CA VAL A 13 -10.33 0.89 7.88
C VAL A 13 -10.23 2.37 7.59
N LEU A 14 -9.11 2.80 7.04
CA LEU A 14 -8.85 4.20 6.72
C LEU A 14 -8.47 4.38 5.25
N ALA A 15 -8.69 5.59 4.76
CA ALA A 15 -8.19 6.10 3.50
C ALA A 15 -7.33 7.32 3.76
N TYR A 16 -6.27 7.51 2.96
CA TYR A 16 -5.42 8.70 3.04
C TYR A 16 -4.77 9.06 1.72
N ASP A 17 -4.60 10.36 1.53
CA ASP A 17 -3.66 10.93 0.58
C ASP A 17 -2.27 10.94 1.23
N GLY A 18 -1.33 10.22 0.64
CA GLY A 18 0.03 10.07 1.16
C GLY A 18 0.99 11.20 0.77
N THR A 19 0.55 12.17 -0.03
CA THR A 19 1.42 13.19 -0.64
C THR A 19 2.24 13.97 0.38
N ALA A 20 1.62 14.36 1.50
CA ALA A 20 2.26 15.16 2.55
C ALA A 20 3.00 14.32 3.61
N TYR A 21 3.03 12.98 3.45
CA TYR A 21 3.54 12.08 4.50
C TYR A 21 4.81 11.36 4.07
N SER A 22 5.72 11.18 5.03
CA SER A 22 6.92 10.36 4.90
C SER A 22 6.61 8.84 4.94
N GLY A 23 5.38 8.48 4.60
CA GLY A 23 4.84 7.12 4.63
C GLY A 23 3.94 6.85 5.83
N TYR A 24 3.57 5.57 6.00
CA TYR A 24 2.67 5.19 7.09
C TYR A 24 3.37 5.18 8.46
N GLN A 25 4.53 4.54 8.56
CA GLN A 25 5.16 4.23 9.84
C GLN A 25 5.78 5.46 10.50
N LEU A 26 5.60 5.56 11.83
CA LEU A 26 6.28 6.56 12.66
C LEU A 26 7.80 6.50 12.47
N GLN A 27 8.43 7.66 12.26
CA GLN A 27 9.86 7.84 12.07
C GLN A 27 10.28 9.25 12.49
N ASP A 28 11.56 9.44 12.81
CA ASP A 28 12.05 10.70 13.41
C ASP A 28 12.20 11.83 12.38
N ASN A 29 12.31 11.50 11.09
CA ASN A 29 12.67 12.44 10.02
C ASN A 29 11.47 12.93 9.18
N GLY A 30 10.25 12.85 9.70
CA GLY A 30 9.08 13.39 8.99
C GLY A 30 7.74 12.93 9.54
N VAL A 31 6.70 13.66 9.19
CA VAL A 31 5.33 13.36 9.61
C VAL A 31 4.82 12.10 8.93
N SER A 32 4.25 11.18 9.71
CA SER A 32 3.69 9.92 9.21
C SER A 32 2.18 9.84 9.45
N VAL A 33 1.50 8.98 8.66
CA VAL A 33 0.07 8.70 8.85
C VAL A 33 -0.18 8.08 10.23
N GLN A 34 0.70 7.19 10.70
CA GLN A 34 0.61 6.57 12.03
C GLN A 34 0.66 7.61 13.14
N GLN A 35 1.53 8.61 13.03
CA GLN A 35 1.62 9.71 14.00
C GLN A 35 0.28 10.44 14.12
N ARG A 36 -0.34 10.82 13.02
CA ARG A 36 -1.63 11.52 13.04
C ARG A 36 -2.76 10.67 13.65
N LEU A 37 -2.73 9.36 13.39
CA LEU A 37 -3.69 8.43 14.01
C LEU A 37 -3.49 8.32 15.53
N GLU A 38 -2.24 8.21 15.99
CA GLU A 38 -1.91 8.11 17.42
C GLU A 38 -2.23 9.41 18.17
N GLU A 39 -1.97 10.58 17.57
CA GLU A 39 -2.36 11.90 18.09
C GLU A 39 -3.89 12.02 18.25
N ALA A 40 -4.65 11.67 17.20
CA ALA A 40 -6.12 11.69 17.24
C ALA A 40 -6.68 10.72 18.29
N LEU A 41 -6.11 9.54 18.42
CA LEU A 41 -6.51 8.56 19.42
C LEU A 41 -6.14 8.97 20.85
N ALA A 42 -4.98 9.58 21.05
CA ALA A 42 -4.58 10.10 22.37
C ALA A 42 -5.57 11.17 22.87
N TYR A 43 -6.06 12.03 21.97
CA TYR A 43 -7.10 13.01 22.30
C TYR A 43 -8.41 12.32 22.74
N VAL A 44 -8.85 11.30 21.98
CA VAL A 44 -10.11 10.58 22.23
C VAL A 44 -10.02 9.70 23.50
N ASN A 45 -8.91 9.03 23.71
CA ASN A 45 -8.70 8.06 24.81
C ASN A 45 -8.15 8.71 26.09
N ARG A 46 -7.73 9.98 26.03
CA ARG A 46 -7.07 10.73 27.12
C ARG A 46 -5.72 10.17 27.56
N THR A 47 -5.21 9.18 26.88
CA THR A 47 -3.90 8.56 27.09
C THR A 47 -3.32 8.12 25.74
N PRO A 48 -1.99 8.03 25.61
CA PRO A 48 -1.36 7.55 24.39
C PRO A 48 -1.87 6.16 23.97
N VAL A 49 -2.06 5.98 22.67
CA VAL A 49 -2.53 4.73 22.07
C VAL A 49 -1.60 4.36 20.93
N ARG A 50 -1.04 3.16 20.97
CA ARG A 50 -0.22 2.64 19.88
C ARG A 50 -1.09 2.02 18.79
N VAL A 51 -0.84 2.42 17.52
CA VAL A 51 -1.57 1.93 16.35
C VAL A 51 -0.69 0.97 15.53
N PHE A 52 -1.24 -0.19 15.21
CA PHE A 52 -0.55 -1.21 14.40
C PHE A 52 -1.22 -1.34 13.03
N GLY A 53 -0.49 -1.03 11.98
CA GLY A 53 -0.96 -1.08 10.60
C GLY A 53 -0.78 -2.45 9.93
N CYS A 54 -1.60 -2.72 8.93
CA CYS A 54 -1.54 -3.96 8.12
C CYS A 54 -0.33 -4.01 7.17
N SER A 55 0.28 -2.87 6.88
CA SER A 55 1.41 -2.72 5.94
C SER A 55 2.21 -1.47 6.27
N ARG A 56 3.40 -1.38 5.70
CA ARG A 56 4.14 -0.11 5.59
C ARG A 56 3.91 0.41 4.17
N THR A 57 3.54 1.67 4.03
CA THR A 57 3.54 2.38 2.74
C THR A 57 4.68 3.38 2.72
N ASP A 58 5.31 3.55 1.57
CA ASP A 58 6.40 4.50 1.36
C ASP A 58 5.88 5.95 1.35
N ALA A 59 6.78 6.92 1.41
CA ALA A 59 6.47 8.33 1.20
C ALA A 59 5.73 8.55 -0.14
N GLY A 60 4.67 9.36 -0.10
CA GLY A 60 3.84 9.66 -1.26
C GLY A 60 2.94 8.53 -1.74
N VAL A 61 2.87 7.40 -1.03
CA VAL A 61 1.96 6.29 -1.34
C VAL A 61 0.65 6.47 -0.60
N HIS A 62 -0.47 6.26 -1.29
CA HIS A 62 -1.82 6.47 -0.78
C HIS A 62 -2.45 5.16 -0.28
N ALA A 63 -3.62 5.29 0.35
CA ALA A 63 -4.47 4.15 0.65
C ALA A 63 -5.95 4.48 0.51
N ARG A 64 -6.73 3.52 0.02
CA ARG A 64 -8.19 3.55 0.01
C ARG A 64 -8.80 2.61 1.06
N GLY A 65 -8.09 1.57 1.43
CA GLY A 65 -8.59 0.53 2.32
C GLY A 65 -7.52 -0.04 3.25
N PHE A 66 -6.75 0.85 3.88
CA PHE A 66 -5.73 0.48 4.86
C PHE A 66 -6.40 0.00 6.15
N CYS A 67 -5.94 -1.10 6.71
CA CYS A 67 -6.45 -1.61 7.98
C CYS A 67 -5.43 -1.37 9.11
N ALA A 68 -5.91 -0.93 10.27
CA ALA A 68 -5.11 -0.84 11.49
C ALA A 68 -5.90 -1.38 12.69
N HIS A 69 -5.18 -1.74 13.76
CA HIS A 69 -5.76 -2.11 15.03
C HIS A 69 -5.07 -1.41 16.19
N PHE A 70 -5.78 -1.29 17.30
CA PHE A 70 -5.31 -0.72 18.56
C PHE A 70 -6.24 -1.13 19.69
N ASP A 71 -5.83 -0.87 20.93
CA ASP A 71 -6.62 -1.14 22.13
C ASP A 71 -6.98 0.17 22.82
N LEU A 72 -8.23 0.31 23.26
CA LEU A 72 -8.69 1.44 24.07
C LEU A 72 -9.13 0.95 25.46
N ASN A 73 -8.75 1.72 26.48
CA ASN A 73 -9.15 1.48 27.85
C ASN A 73 -10.61 1.85 28.14
N VAL A 74 -11.16 2.78 27.35
CA VAL A 74 -12.56 3.20 27.44
C VAL A 74 -13.31 2.66 26.22
N PRO A 75 -14.35 1.83 26.40
CA PRO A 75 -15.12 1.32 25.29
C PRO A 75 -15.97 2.42 24.66
N ILE A 76 -15.71 2.69 23.37
CA ILE A 76 -16.43 3.66 22.56
C ILE A 76 -17.19 2.89 21.46
N PRO A 77 -18.49 3.14 21.25
CA PRO A 77 -19.20 2.54 20.12
C PRO A 77 -18.48 2.83 18.80
N PRO A 78 -18.26 1.84 17.92
CA PRO A 78 -17.42 2.01 16.71
C PRO A 78 -17.86 3.20 15.83
N LYS A 79 -19.15 3.45 15.68
CA LYS A 79 -19.69 4.59 14.92
C LYS A 79 -19.29 5.94 15.53
N ASN A 80 -19.27 6.02 16.85
CA ASN A 80 -18.86 7.25 17.57
C ASN A 80 -17.33 7.44 17.50
N LEU A 81 -16.57 6.33 17.58
CA LEU A 81 -15.13 6.36 17.41
C LEU A 81 -14.73 6.93 16.03
N VAL A 82 -15.40 6.50 14.94
CA VAL A 82 -15.16 7.05 13.59
C VAL A 82 -15.35 8.57 13.58
N ARG A 83 -16.45 9.06 14.19
CA ARG A 83 -16.72 10.51 14.25
C ARG A 83 -15.67 11.24 15.06
N ALA A 84 -15.36 10.74 16.26
CA ALA A 84 -14.40 11.37 17.18
C ALA A 84 -12.99 11.44 16.56
N MET A 85 -12.52 10.36 15.93
CA MET A 85 -11.23 10.37 15.23
C MET A 85 -11.21 11.35 14.06
N ASN A 86 -12.25 11.34 13.21
CA ASN A 86 -12.31 12.21 12.03
C ASN A 86 -12.44 13.71 12.36
N THR A 87 -12.87 14.07 13.56
CA THR A 87 -12.85 15.46 14.05
C THR A 87 -11.42 15.94 14.37
N GLN A 88 -10.52 15.03 14.74
CA GLN A 88 -9.13 15.33 15.09
C GLN A 88 -8.16 15.13 13.93
N LEU A 89 -8.52 14.29 12.95
CA LEU A 89 -7.67 13.98 11.80
C LEU A 89 -7.70 15.09 10.75
N PRO A 90 -6.56 15.41 10.10
CA PRO A 90 -6.51 16.31 8.96
C PRO A 90 -7.32 15.75 7.78
N GLU A 91 -7.70 16.61 6.82
CA GLU A 91 -8.63 16.25 5.74
C GLU A 91 -8.13 15.13 4.83
N ASP A 92 -6.85 14.96 4.71
CA ASP A 92 -6.17 13.95 3.89
C ASP A 92 -6.08 12.57 4.55
N ILE A 93 -6.56 12.40 5.81
CA ILE A 93 -6.71 11.11 6.50
C ILE A 93 -8.14 10.96 6.99
N ARG A 94 -8.83 9.87 6.64
CA ARG A 94 -10.17 9.57 7.12
C ARG A 94 -10.31 8.12 7.58
N VAL A 95 -10.85 7.92 8.77
CA VAL A 95 -11.35 6.64 9.21
C VAL A 95 -12.71 6.39 8.55
N MET A 96 -12.76 5.40 7.69
CA MET A 96 -13.96 5.07 6.91
C MET A 96 -14.89 4.13 7.69
N ARG A 97 -14.32 3.24 8.51
CA ARG A 97 -15.07 2.27 9.32
C ARG A 97 -14.27 1.89 10.56
N ALA A 98 -14.99 1.57 11.63
CA ALA A 98 -14.44 0.94 12.82
C ALA A 98 -15.31 -0.26 13.22
N ALA A 99 -14.71 -1.24 13.86
CA ALA A 99 -15.40 -2.39 14.45
C ALA A 99 -14.62 -2.88 15.67
N PHE A 100 -15.29 -3.53 16.60
CA PHE A 100 -14.62 -4.33 17.62
C PHE A 100 -13.92 -5.50 16.95
N ALA A 101 -12.76 -5.87 17.46
CA ALA A 101 -11.99 -7.01 16.97
C ALA A 101 -11.79 -8.03 18.09
N LYS A 102 -11.43 -9.26 17.72
CA LYS A 102 -11.02 -10.30 18.69
C LYS A 102 -9.77 -9.82 19.43
N PRO A 103 -9.57 -10.18 20.71
CA PRO A 103 -8.44 -9.70 21.53
C PRO A 103 -7.06 -9.92 20.91
N HIS A 104 -6.88 -11.02 20.18
CA HIS A 104 -5.62 -11.38 19.52
C HIS A 104 -5.52 -10.94 18.05
N PHE A 105 -6.53 -10.23 17.51
CA PHE A 105 -6.49 -9.77 16.13
C PHE A 105 -5.28 -8.88 15.87
N ASN A 106 -4.53 -9.20 14.81
CA ASN A 106 -3.39 -8.44 14.33
C ASN A 106 -3.59 -8.04 12.86
N ALA A 107 -3.67 -6.74 12.58
CA ALA A 107 -3.95 -6.23 11.24
C ALA A 107 -2.89 -6.64 10.19
N ARG A 108 -1.65 -6.92 10.59
CA ARG A 108 -0.58 -7.34 9.68
C ARG A 108 -0.56 -8.86 9.49
N ASN A 109 -0.58 -9.61 10.61
CA ASN A 109 -0.32 -11.04 10.60
C ASN A 109 -1.55 -11.85 10.16
N ASP A 110 -2.77 -11.37 10.48
CA ASP A 110 -4.00 -12.06 10.11
C ASP A 110 -4.49 -11.72 8.68
N ALA A 111 -3.77 -10.85 7.96
CA ALA A 111 -4.10 -10.51 6.60
C ALA A 111 -3.85 -11.71 5.67
N LYS A 112 -4.90 -12.16 4.97
CA LYS A 112 -4.85 -13.25 3.98
C LYS A 112 -4.41 -12.78 2.60
N GLY A 113 -4.49 -11.49 2.34
CA GLY A 113 -4.06 -10.91 1.08
C GLY A 113 -4.28 -9.41 1.02
N LYS A 114 -3.62 -8.78 0.04
CA LYS A 114 -3.68 -7.34 -0.21
C LYS A 114 -3.81 -7.07 -1.69
N GLU A 115 -4.59 -6.05 -2.04
CA GLU A 115 -4.68 -5.48 -3.38
C GLU A 115 -4.02 -4.11 -3.37
N TYR A 116 -3.13 -3.90 -4.32
CA TYR A 116 -2.61 -2.59 -4.67
C TYR A 116 -3.09 -2.20 -6.06
N ARG A 117 -3.36 -0.92 -6.26
CA ARG A 117 -3.58 -0.33 -7.58
C ARG A 117 -2.58 0.75 -7.83
N TYR A 118 -2.12 0.79 -9.08
CA TYR A 118 -1.20 1.83 -9.55
C TYR A 118 -1.82 2.52 -10.76
N PHE A 119 -1.77 3.85 -10.77
CA PHE A 119 -2.40 4.67 -11.78
C PHE A 119 -1.37 5.42 -12.61
N VAL A 120 -1.49 5.29 -13.94
CA VAL A 120 -0.65 5.99 -14.92
C VAL A 120 -1.53 6.74 -15.89
N TYR A 121 -1.20 8.00 -16.11
CA TYR A 121 -1.84 8.87 -17.09
C TYR A 121 -0.90 9.06 -18.29
N GLN A 122 -1.30 8.57 -19.46
CA GLN A 122 -0.52 8.64 -20.70
C GLN A 122 -1.16 9.65 -21.62
N ALA A 123 -0.50 10.79 -21.82
CA ALA A 123 -0.93 11.90 -22.66
C ALA A 123 0.26 12.84 -22.89
N ASP A 124 0.06 13.91 -23.66
CA ASP A 124 1.04 14.99 -23.83
C ASP A 124 1.11 15.88 -22.60
N ILE A 125 -0.01 16.05 -21.88
CA ILE A 125 -0.12 16.90 -20.70
C ILE A 125 -0.87 16.15 -19.59
N LEU A 126 -0.35 16.23 -18.35
CA LEU A 126 -1.04 15.76 -17.14
C LEU A 126 -1.81 16.93 -16.51
N PRO A 127 -3.15 16.86 -16.37
CA PRO A 127 -3.92 17.87 -15.64
C PRO A 127 -3.44 18.00 -14.18
N PRO A 128 -3.19 19.22 -13.66
CA PRO A 128 -2.57 19.42 -12.33
C PRO A 128 -3.32 18.75 -11.16
N HIS A 129 -4.65 18.69 -11.20
CA HIS A 129 -5.47 18.04 -10.17
C HIS A 129 -5.31 16.52 -10.12
N LEU A 130 -4.72 15.89 -11.16
CA LEU A 130 -4.39 14.46 -11.18
C LEU A 130 -2.95 14.19 -10.71
N ALA A 131 -2.09 15.19 -10.70
CA ALA A 131 -0.65 15.03 -10.44
C ALA A 131 -0.32 14.37 -9.09
N PRO A 132 -1.07 14.57 -7.99
CA PRO A 132 -0.81 13.87 -6.74
C PRO A 132 -1.05 12.37 -6.79
N PHE A 133 -1.96 11.90 -7.69
CA PHE A 133 -2.51 10.54 -7.68
C PHE A 133 -2.15 9.70 -8.90
N TRP A 134 -1.53 10.31 -9.92
CA TRP A 134 -1.22 9.67 -11.19
C TRP A 134 0.24 9.85 -11.55
N THR A 135 0.87 8.75 -11.96
CA THR A 135 2.19 8.84 -12.60
C THR A 135 2.01 9.25 -14.07
N PHE A 136 2.70 10.28 -14.48
CA PHE A 136 2.64 10.78 -15.85
C PHE A 136 3.56 9.99 -16.79
N CYS A 137 3.08 9.68 -17.98
CA CYS A 137 3.85 9.09 -19.05
C CYS A 137 3.46 9.75 -20.37
N HIS A 138 4.39 10.49 -21.00
CA HIS A 138 4.15 11.13 -22.29
C HIS A 138 4.36 10.16 -23.47
N ARG A 139 5.15 9.09 -23.29
CA ARG A 139 5.42 8.10 -24.34
C ARG A 139 4.23 7.14 -24.50
N PRO A 140 3.90 6.72 -25.72
CA PRO A 140 2.94 5.64 -25.95
C PRO A 140 3.33 4.37 -25.19
N LEU A 141 2.33 3.63 -24.73
CA LEU A 141 2.51 2.38 -24.00
C LEU A 141 1.79 1.24 -24.72
N ASP A 142 2.50 0.16 -25.00
CA ASP A 142 1.93 -1.07 -25.54
C ASP A 142 1.20 -1.82 -24.41
N LEU A 143 -0.14 -1.76 -24.43
CA LEU A 143 -0.99 -2.43 -23.47
C LEU A 143 -0.83 -3.93 -23.49
N LYS A 144 -0.74 -4.54 -24.71
CA LYS A 144 -0.65 -5.99 -24.86
C LYS A 144 0.65 -6.53 -24.29
N ALA A 145 1.77 -5.90 -24.61
CA ALA A 145 3.07 -6.26 -24.04
C ALA A 145 3.08 -6.16 -22.50
N MET A 146 2.49 -5.09 -21.94
CA MET A 146 2.36 -4.95 -20.48
C MET A 146 1.46 -6.02 -19.84
N GLN A 147 0.38 -6.42 -20.51
CA GLN A 147 -0.50 -7.51 -20.05
C GLN A 147 0.21 -8.86 -20.07
N ASP A 148 0.94 -9.16 -21.14
CA ASP A 148 1.74 -10.40 -21.26
C ASP A 148 2.85 -10.47 -20.21
N ALA A 149 3.52 -9.36 -19.93
CA ALA A 149 4.51 -9.27 -18.86
C ALA A 149 3.87 -9.38 -17.46
N ALA A 150 2.70 -8.74 -17.22
CA ALA A 150 2.00 -8.80 -15.95
C ALA A 150 1.55 -10.23 -15.59
N ALA A 151 1.10 -11.01 -16.58
CA ALA A 151 0.70 -12.40 -16.41
C ALA A 151 1.84 -13.30 -15.89
N ARG A 152 3.11 -12.99 -16.23
CA ARG A 152 4.29 -13.75 -15.81
C ARG A 152 4.66 -13.57 -14.34
N PHE A 153 4.13 -12.54 -13.66
CA PHE A 153 4.30 -12.37 -12.22
C PHE A 153 3.35 -13.23 -11.38
N ILE A 154 2.30 -13.78 -12.00
CA ILE A 154 1.28 -14.57 -11.28
C ILE A 154 1.90 -15.91 -10.84
N GLY A 155 1.62 -16.29 -9.59
CA GLY A 155 2.15 -17.49 -8.99
C GLY A 155 3.10 -17.21 -7.82
N ARG A 156 3.74 -18.28 -7.36
CA ARG A 156 4.70 -18.25 -6.25
C ARG A 156 6.12 -18.15 -6.82
N HIS A 157 6.78 -17.02 -6.59
CA HIS A 157 8.13 -16.72 -7.09
C HIS A 157 8.99 -16.08 -6.02
N ASP A 158 10.30 -16.12 -6.20
CA ASP A 158 11.24 -15.28 -5.47
C ASP A 158 11.27 -13.88 -6.11
N PHE A 159 10.83 -12.86 -5.36
CA PHE A 159 10.75 -11.48 -5.82
C PHE A 159 11.98 -10.65 -5.41
N VAL A 160 13.11 -11.26 -5.09
CA VAL A 160 14.33 -10.55 -4.70
C VAL A 160 14.75 -9.52 -5.76
N SER A 161 14.63 -9.84 -7.06
CA SER A 161 14.93 -8.95 -8.19
C SER A 161 14.00 -7.73 -8.29
N PHE A 162 12.85 -7.76 -7.64
CA PHE A 162 11.87 -6.67 -7.61
C PHE A 162 11.76 -5.99 -6.24
N ALA A 163 12.57 -6.40 -5.25
CA ALA A 163 12.60 -5.82 -3.92
C ALA A 163 13.71 -4.77 -3.79
N ALA A 164 13.48 -3.70 -3.02
CA ALA A 164 14.55 -2.84 -2.55
C ALA A 164 14.97 -3.30 -1.14
N ASN A 165 16.27 -3.43 -0.89
CA ASN A 165 16.83 -3.93 0.37
C ASN A 165 16.24 -5.28 0.81
N PRO A 166 16.38 -6.35 0.01
CA PRO A 166 15.70 -7.63 0.24
C PRO A 166 16.16 -8.34 1.52
N HIS A 167 17.33 -8.01 2.04
CA HIS A 167 17.93 -8.67 3.21
C HIS A 167 17.60 -8.01 4.56
N ARG A 168 16.75 -7.00 4.58
CA ARG A 168 16.38 -6.31 5.83
C ARG A 168 15.22 -7.01 6.52
N ASP A 169 15.49 -7.75 7.59
CA ASP A 169 14.50 -8.37 8.50
C ASP A 169 13.46 -9.29 7.83
N LEU A 170 13.84 -10.04 6.80
CA LEU A 170 12.95 -10.95 6.08
C LEU A 170 13.44 -12.39 6.16
N GLU A 171 12.58 -13.29 6.57
CA GLU A 171 12.83 -14.75 6.53
C GLU A 171 12.88 -15.27 5.08
N THR A 172 12.10 -14.63 4.17
CA THR A 172 12.02 -15.05 2.76
C THR A 172 11.58 -13.91 1.85
N THR A 173 12.09 -13.92 0.62
CA THR A 173 11.69 -13.03 -0.49
C THR A 173 10.62 -13.65 -1.40
N VAL A 174 10.23 -14.90 -1.12
CA VAL A 174 9.17 -15.59 -1.86
C VAL A 174 7.81 -15.01 -1.52
N ARG A 175 7.00 -14.67 -2.54
CA ARG A 175 5.60 -14.20 -2.42
C ARG A 175 4.73 -14.92 -3.44
N ASN A 176 3.42 -14.95 -3.16
CA ASN A 176 2.45 -15.49 -4.08
C ASN A 176 1.57 -14.36 -4.63
N ILE A 177 1.65 -14.10 -5.92
CA ILE A 177 0.80 -13.14 -6.62
C ILE A 177 -0.41 -13.89 -7.17
N PHE A 178 -1.61 -13.54 -6.69
CA PHE A 178 -2.88 -14.18 -7.06
C PHE A 178 -3.42 -13.70 -8.40
N ASP A 179 -3.17 -12.41 -8.70
CA ASP A 179 -3.70 -11.73 -9.89
C ASP A 179 -2.88 -10.47 -10.18
N PHE A 180 -2.61 -10.22 -11.47
CA PHE A 180 -1.99 -8.97 -11.89
C PHE A 180 -2.55 -8.55 -13.25
N THR A 181 -3.37 -7.52 -13.28
CA THR A 181 -4.04 -7.04 -14.49
C THR A 181 -3.65 -5.61 -14.82
N VAL A 182 -3.60 -5.31 -16.13
CA VAL A 182 -3.42 -3.98 -16.67
C VAL A 182 -4.61 -3.63 -17.55
N LYS A 183 -5.29 -2.52 -17.24
CA LYS A 183 -6.45 -2.03 -17.98
C LYS A 183 -6.19 -0.60 -18.48
N LYS A 184 -6.71 -0.30 -19.69
CA LYS A 184 -6.68 1.05 -20.28
C LYS A 184 -8.09 1.57 -20.46
N SER A 185 -8.30 2.86 -20.14
CA SER A 185 -9.54 3.58 -20.42
C SER A 185 -9.18 5.02 -20.80
N GLY A 186 -9.26 5.33 -22.08
CA GLY A 186 -8.72 6.59 -22.61
C GLY A 186 -7.23 6.74 -22.28
N PRO A 187 -6.80 7.88 -21.71
CA PRO A 187 -5.41 8.11 -21.32
C PRO A 187 -5.00 7.39 -20.01
N ARG A 188 -5.91 6.71 -19.34
CA ARG A 188 -5.73 6.15 -18.00
C ARG A 188 -5.39 4.67 -18.05
N TYR A 189 -4.26 4.30 -17.43
CA TYR A 189 -3.89 2.92 -17.19
C TYR A 189 -4.03 2.60 -15.71
N THR A 190 -4.62 1.45 -15.41
CA THR A 190 -4.77 0.93 -14.05
C THR A 190 -4.10 -0.44 -13.98
N PHE A 191 -3.07 -0.54 -13.15
CA PHE A 191 -2.42 -1.78 -12.77
C PHE A 191 -3.04 -2.25 -11.47
N SER A 192 -3.58 -3.46 -11.42
CA SER A 192 -4.18 -4.06 -10.21
C SER A 192 -3.44 -5.34 -9.88
N VAL A 193 -2.78 -5.39 -8.72
CA VAL A 193 -2.05 -6.56 -8.26
C VAL A 193 -2.59 -7.04 -6.91
N LYS A 194 -2.80 -8.36 -6.79
CA LYS A 194 -3.26 -9.03 -5.56
C LYS A 194 -2.24 -10.10 -5.18
N GLY A 195 -1.92 -10.22 -3.90
CA GLY A 195 -0.98 -11.22 -3.39
C GLY A 195 -1.13 -11.42 -1.88
N ASP A 196 -0.46 -12.44 -1.37
CA ASP A 196 -0.42 -12.77 0.06
C ASP A 196 0.32 -11.71 0.89
N GLY A 197 1.35 -11.09 0.30
CA GLY A 197 2.16 -10.03 0.85
C GLY A 197 3.07 -9.41 -0.20
N PHE A 198 3.74 -8.32 0.16
CA PHE A 198 4.65 -7.63 -0.75
C PHE A 198 5.90 -7.20 0.00
N LEU A 199 7.04 -7.29 -0.68
CA LEU A 199 8.33 -6.80 -0.20
C LEU A 199 8.41 -5.27 -0.32
N TYR A 200 9.44 -4.70 0.31
CA TYR A 200 9.70 -3.26 0.21
C TYR A 200 9.87 -2.83 -1.25
N LYS A 201 9.06 -1.86 -1.68
CA LYS A 201 8.97 -1.32 -3.04
C LYS A 201 8.59 -2.33 -4.14
N GLN A 202 8.28 -3.60 -3.83
CA GLN A 202 8.02 -4.65 -4.83
C GLN A 202 6.98 -4.23 -5.87
N VAL A 203 5.79 -3.77 -5.47
CA VAL A 203 4.73 -3.38 -6.42
C VAL A 203 5.20 -2.25 -7.34
N ARG A 204 5.90 -1.24 -6.80
CA ARG A 204 6.43 -0.12 -7.58
C ARG A 204 7.51 -0.57 -8.57
N SER A 205 8.33 -1.52 -8.20
CA SER A 205 9.36 -2.11 -9.07
C SER A 205 8.74 -2.96 -10.19
N MET A 206 7.73 -3.78 -9.86
CA MET A 206 6.98 -4.54 -10.87
C MET A 206 6.32 -3.61 -11.88
N VAL A 207 5.62 -2.55 -11.42
CA VAL A 207 5.00 -1.57 -12.32
C VAL A 207 6.04 -0.78 -13.11
N GLY A 208 7.16 -0.37 -12.50
CA GLY A 208 8.26 0.29 -13.22
C GLY A 208 8.78 -0.55 -14.37
N PHE A 209 8.97 -1.84 -14.14
CA PHE A 209 9.38 -2.79 -15.18
C PHE A 209 8.31 -2.95 -16.27
N LEU A 210 7.02 -3.06 -15.91
CA LEU A 210 5.93 -3.11 -16.89
C LEU A 210 5.86 -1.83 -17.75
N LEU A 211 6.15 -0.67 -17.17
CA LEU A 211 6.23 0.57 -17.95
C LEU A 211 7.43 0.58 -18.90
N SER A 212 8.55 -0.05 -18.54
CA SER A 212 9.70 -0.24 -19.43
C SER A 212 9.35 -1.16 -20.59
N VAL A 213 8.63 -2.26 -20.31
CA VAL A 213 8.07 -3.14 -21.36
C VAL A 213 7.11 -2.39 -22.26
N GLY A 214 6.17 -1.63 -21.71
CA GLY A 214 5.19 -0.87 -22.49
C GLY A 214 5.81 0.21 -23.39
N LYS A 215 6.98 0.74 -23.04
CA LYS A 215 7.77 1.67 -23.85
C LYS A 215 8.65 0.98 -24.91
N GLY A 216 8.66 -0.36 -24.95
CA GLY A 216 9.51 -1.16 -25.84
C GLY A 216 10.99 -1.23 -25.43
N ASN A 217 11.33 -0.83 -24.21
CA ASN A 217 12.71 -0.90 -23.70
C ASN A 217 13.07 -2.30 -23.19
N GLU A 218 12.07 -3.12 -22.82
CA GLU A 218 12.22 -4.47 -22.29
C GLU A 218 11.23 -5.43 -22.95
N ASN A 219 11.60 -6.73 -23.00
CA ASN A 219 10.73 -7.78 -23.51
C ASN A 219 9.85 -8.36 -22.37
N PRO A 220 8.58 -8.70 -22.60
CA PRO A 220 7.74 -9.38 -21.63
C PRO A 220 8.38 -10.65 -21.00
N VAL A 221 9.14 -11.43 -21.78
CA VAL A 221 9.83 -12.66 -21.32
C VAL A 221 10.87 -12.35 -20.23
N ALA A 222 11.48 -11.18 -20.22
CA ALA A 222 12.49 -10.78 -19.24
C ALA A 222 11.95 -10.79 -17.79
N VAL A 223 10.63 -10.72 -17.56
CA VAL A 223 10.04 -10.96 -16.24
C VAL A 223 10.38 -12.36 -15.73
N THR A 224 10.19 -13.38 -16.57
CA THR A 224 10.47 -14.78 -16.23
C THR A 224 11.95 -14.96 -15.92
N GLU A 225 12.83 -14.43 -16.79
CA GLU A 225 14.28 -14.49 -16.60
C GLU A 225 14.73 -13.88 -15.25
N LEU A 226 14.16 -12.71 -14.88
CA LEU A 226 14.47 -12.03 -13.62
C LEU A 226 13.97 -12.80 -12.39
N LEU A 227 12.79 -13.43 -12.47
CA LEU A 227 12.24 -14.24 -11.39
C LEU A 227 13.01 -15.55 -11.21
N GLU A 228 13.41 -16.22 -12.30
CA GLU A 228 14.20 -17.45 -12.28
C GLU A 228 15.63 -17.22 -11.82
N ALA A 229 16.25 -16.12 -12.23
CA ALA A 229 17.60 -15.75 -11.79
C ALA A 229 17.68 -15.55 -10.26
N ALA A 230 16.59 -15.17 -9.61
CA ALA A 230 16.49 -14.93 -8.17
C ALA A 230 17.70 -14.13 -7.61
N ALA A 231 18.14 -13.14 -8.38
CA ALA A 231 19.30 -12.32 -8.09
C ALA A 231 18.89 -10.94 -7.54
N PRO A 232 19.73 -10.26 -6.76
CA PRO A 232 19.44 -8.90 -6.29
C PRO A 232 19.10 -7.95 -7.42
N ARG A 233 18.19 -7.02 -7.16
CA ARG A 233 17.71 -6.03 -8.11
C ARG A 233 18.84 -5.25 -8.79
N THR A 234 18.78 -5.15 -10.09
CA THR A 234 19.70 -4.36 -10.93
C THR A 234 19.04 -3.05 -11.41
N ALA A 235 19.81 -2.20 -12.11
CA ALA A 235 19.32 -0.98 -12.72
C ALA A 235 18.20 -1.20 -13.76
N ARG A 236 18.08 -2.41 -14.34
CA ARG A 236 16.98 -2.78 -15.25
C ARG A 236 15.60 -2.64 -14.59
N VAL A 237 15.51 -2.84 -13.27
CA VAL A 237 14.25 -2.80 -12.52
C VAL A 237 14.10 -1.45 -11.83
N GLU A 238 13.58 -0.46 -12.53
CA GLU A 238 13.29 0.85 -11.99
C GLU A 238 12.09 0.81 -11.02
N THR A 239 12.12 1.68 -10.01
CA THR A 239 11.00 1.84 -9.08
C THR A 239 10.09 2.97 -9.55
N ALA A 240 8.85 2.67 -9.90
CA ALA A 240 7.86 3.68 -10.27
C ALA A 240 7.58 4.66 -9.09
N PRO A 241 7.22 5.93 -9.35
CA PRO A 241 6.92 6.93 -8.32
C PRO A 241 5.87 6.48 -7.29
N GLY A 242 5.95 6.97 -6.04
CA GLY A 242 5.00 6.63 -4.97
C GLY A 242 3.58 7.10 -5.27
N ARG A 243 3.44 8.30 -5.85
CA ARG A 243 2.17 9.00 -6.09
C ARG A 243 1.12 8.22 -6.91
N GLY A 244 1.52 7.25 -7.72
CA GLY A 244 0.56 6.42 -8.47
C GLY A 244 0.03 5.24 -7.67
N LEU A 245 0.62 4.91 -6.52
CA LEU A 245 0.35 3.68 -5.78
C LEU A 245 -0.66 3.89 -4.66
N PHE A 246 -1.65 2.99 -4.61
CA PHE A 246 -2.65 2.92 -3.56
C PHE A 246 -2.72 1.52 -2.96
N LEU A 247 -2.66 1.40 -1.62
CA LEU A 247 -3.17 0.20 -0.95
C LEU A 247 -4.69 0.22 -1.03
N TRP A 248 -5.24 -0.65 -1.88
CA TRP A 248 -6.65 -0.59 -2.28
C TRP A 248 -7.57 -1.34 -1.34
N LYS A 249 -7.14 -2.54 -0.93
CA LYS A 249 -7.92 -3.43 -0.06
C LYS A 249 -7.04 -4.44 0.67
N VAL A 250 -7.45 -4.84 1.86
CA VAL A 250 -6.86 -5.94 2.65
C VAL A 250 -7.97 -6.93 3.01
N TRP A 251 -7.70 -8.24 2.91
CA TRP A 251 -8.61 -9.32 3.31
C TRP A 251 -8.13 -10.02 4.57
N TYR A 252 -9.12 -10.47 5.39
CA TYR A 252 -8.91 -11.15 6.67
C TYR A 252 -9.71 -12.47 6.73
#